data_b97dfb0ee54899e2777385ea510c2ae1
#
_entry.id   b97dfb0ee54899e2777385ea510c2ae1
#
_cell.length_a   1.000
_cell.length_b   1.000
_cell.length_c   1.000
_cell.angle_alpha   90.00
_cell.angle_beta   90.00
_cell.angle_gamma   90.00
#
_symmetry.space_group_name_H-M   'P 1'
#
loop_
_entity.id
_entity.type
_entity.pdbx_description
1 polymer ?
#
loop_
_entity_poly.entity_id
_entity_poly.type
_entity_poly.pdbx_seq_one_letter_code
_entity_poly.pdbx_strand_id
1 'polypeptide(L)'
;MRTGVHDMPMVTLSPEAQVSREDKPHTCRGEMGMATEDGSNGYEAIADRYIAGRGTRSRTGDSVGAAVVKTWANAFPPRATVLDLGSGPGEPSTRILQEAGLTTYAVDASPTMVAAFRERFPGVPIEQNTVEDSEFFSRTFNGVLAWGLLFLLDPATQALVIEKVARTLEPQGRFLFTAPREPLEWLDGMTGCPSQSLGGHTYERLLSEAGLTWVADTQDEGGNHYYFAEKP
;
A
#
# COMPACT_ATOMS: atom_id res chain seq x y z
N MET A 1 -28.16 34.18 -21.03
CA MET A 1 -26.79 33.76 -20.77
C MET A 1 -26.87 32.49 -19.94
N ARG A 2 -26.53 31.33 -20.53
CA ARG A 2 -26.62 30.03 -19.86
C ARG A 2 -25.23 29.74 -19.30
N THR A 3 -25.12 29.55 -17.99
CA THR A 3 -23.92 29.08 -17.31
C THR A 3 -23.83 27.55 -17.47
N GLY A 4 -22.81 27.10 -18.19
CA GLY A 4 -22.54 25.69 -18.36
C GLY A 4 -21.97 25.08 -17.08
N VAL A 5 -22.62 24.02 -16.62
CA VAL A 5 -22.09 23.10 -15.62
C VAL A 5 -21.11 22.18 -16.36
N HIS A 6 -19.83 22.27 -16.01
CA HIS A 6 -18.83 21.32 -16.51
C HIS A 6 -19.01 20.00 -15.76
N ASP A 7 -19.49 18.99 -16.50
CA ASP A 7 -19.39 17.59 -16.10
C ASP A 7 -17.91 17.21 -15.91
N MET A 8 -17.57 16.85 -14.69
CA MET A 8 -16.30 16.17 -14.41
C MET A 8 -16.40 14.74 -14.94
N PRO A 9 -15.43 14.25 -15.71
CA PRO A 9 -15.43 12.86 -16.14
C PRO A 9 -15.25 11.93 -14.92
N MET A 10 -16.19 11.02 -14.75
CA MET A 10 -16.06 9.88 -13.86
C MET A 10 -14.77 9.13 -14.21
N VAL A 11 -14.00 8.80 -13.18
CA VAL A 11 -12.82 7.93 -13.27
C VAL A 11 -13.24 6.62 -13.93
N THR A 12 -13.01 6.51 -15.21
CA THR A 12 -13.15 5.25 -15.95
C THR A 12 -11.91 4.42 -15.67
N LEU A 13 -12.01 3.48 -14.73
CA LEU A 13 -11.11 2.33 -14.69
C LEU A 13 -11.15 1.67 -16.07
N SER A 14 -9.99 1.50 -16.69
CA SER A 14 -9.86 0.91 -18.02
C SER A 14 -10.63 -0.41 -18.14
N PRO A 15 -11.43 -0.62 -19.20
CA PRO A 15 -12.31 -1.78 -19.34
C PRO A 15 -11.55 -2.99 -19.91
N GLU A 16 -10.58 -3.54 -19.18
CA GLU A 16 -9.91 -4.78 -19.56
C GLU A 16 -9.75 -5.74 -18.37
N ALA A 17 -10.87 -6.06 -17.74
CA ALA A 17 -11.06 -7.30 -17.01
C ALA A 17 -12.57 -7.54 -16.84
N GLN A 18 -13.25 -7.91 -17.93
CA GLN A 18 -14.53 -8.60 -17.79
C GLN A 18 -14.24 -9.99 -17.22
N VAL A 19 -14.26 -10.09 -15.90
CA VAL A 19 -14.30 -11.36 -15.19
C VAL A 19 -15.71 -11.92 -15.33
N SER A 20 -15.82 -13.15 -15.83
CA SER A 20 -17.06 -13.91 -15.91
C SER A 20 -17.72 -13.97 -14.54
N ARG A 21 -19.03 -13.71 -14.48
CA ARG A 21 -19.85 -13.59 -13.26
C ARG A 21 -20.10 -14.92 -12.51
N GLU A 22 -19.28 -15.95 -12.69
CA GLU A 22 -19.51 -17.27 -12.09
C GLU A 22 -18.62 -17.60 -10.89
N ASP A 23 -17.60 -16.81 -10.56
CA ASP A 23 -16.86 -16.99 -9.32
C ASP A 23 -17.53 -16.20 -8.19
N LYS A 24 -18.18 -16.94 -7.28
CA LYS A 24 -18.79 -16.39 -6.07
C LYS A 24 -17.73 -15.62 -5.27
N PRO A 25 -18.09 -14.46 -4.69
CA PRO A 25 -17.14 -13.67 -3.89
C PRO A 25 -16.63 -14.53 -2.72
N HIS A 26 -15.31 -14.63 -2.63
CA HIS A 26 -14.66 -15.13 -1.44
C HIS A 26 -15.02 -14.22 -0.26
N THR A 27 -15.30 -14.80 0.88
CA THR A 27 -15.82 -14.13 2.08
C THR A 27 -14.85 -13.07 2.59
N CYS A 28 -15.03 -11.85 2.11
CA CYS A 28 -14.59 -10.67 2.85
C CYS A 28 -15.40 -10.63 4.14
N ARG A 29 -14.83 -10.17 5.23
CA ARG A 29 -15.46 -10.02 6.55
C ARG A 29 -16.96 -10.24 6.50
N GLY A 30 -17.42 -11.40 6.97
CA GLY A 30 -18.83 -11.72 7.02
C GLY A 30 -19.61 -10.62 7.74
N GLU A 31 -20.89 -10.52 7.43
CA GLU A 31 -21.82 -9.69 8.19
C GLU A 31 -21.54 -9.87 9.68
N MET A 32 -21.14 -8.78 10.38
CA MET A 32 -20.67 -8.71 11.77
C MET A 32 -19.22 -9.17 12.05
N GLY A 33 -18.25 -8.36 11.63
CA GLY A 33 -17.05 -8.11 12.43
C GLY A 33 -15.99 -9.20 12.57
N MET A 34 -16.02 -10.28 11.81
CA MET A 34 -14.94 -11.27 11.82
C MET A 34 -13.97 -10.99 10.67
N ALA A 35 -12.70 -10.72 11.04
CA ALA A 35 -11.61 -10.63 10.07
C ALA A 35 -11.54 -11.91 9.21
N THR A 36 -11.08 -11.81 7.97
CA THR A 36 -10.64 -12.98 7.21
C THR A 36 -9.62 -13.74 8.05
N GLU A 37 -9.65 -15.06 8.08
CA GLU A 37 -8.75 -15.87 8.92
C GLU A 37 -7.27 -15.59 8.67
N ASP A 38 -6.92 -15.02 7.52
CA ASP A 38 -5.55 -14.72 7.10
C ASP A 38 -5.13 -13.24 7.22
N GLY A 39 -6.05 -12.34 7.56
CA GLY A 39 -5.79 -10.90 7.71
C GLY A 39 -5.40 -10.17 6.41
N SER A 40 -5.47 -10.83 5.24
CA SER A 40 -4.98 -10.28 3.95
C SER A 40 -6.02 -9.43 3.20
N ASN A 41 -7.18 -9.14 3.79
CA ASN A 41 -8.31 -8.47 3.13
C ASN A 41 -8.73 -9.13 1.80
N GLY A 42 -8.70 -10.48 1.77
CA GLY A 42 -9.09 -11.29 0.61
C GLY A 42 -8.00 -11.46 -0.45
N TYR A 43 -6.81 -10.87 -0.27
CA TYR A 43 -5.73 -11.00 -1.24
C TYR A 43 -5.13 -12.41 -1.29
N GLU A 44 -5.15 -13.19 -0.19
CA GLU A 44 -4.73 -14.59 -0.23
C GLU A 44 -5.57 -15.41 -1.22
N ALA A 45 -6.88 -15.21 -1.24
CA ALA A 45 -7.77 -15.93 -2.14
C ALA A 45 -7.52 -15.68 -3.64
N ILE A 46 -6.85 -14.58 -3.98
CA ILE A 46 -6.53 -14.19 -5.37
C ILE A 46 -5.03 -14.16 -5.65
N ALA A 47 -4.21 -14.62 -4.71
CA ALA A 47 -2.77 -14.42 -4.72
C ALA A 47 -2.10 -14.92 -6.01
N ASP A 48 -2.41 -16.14 -6.46
CA ASP A 48 -1.84 -16.69 -7.70
C ASP A 48 -2.13 -15.82 -8.92
N ARG A 49 -3.38 -15.34 -9.04
CA ARG A 49 -3.79 -14.45 -10.14
C ARG A 49 -3.09 -13.10 -10.05
N TYR A 50 -2.98 -12.55 -8.85
CA TYR A 50 -2.29 -11.29 -8.60
C TYR A 50 -0.80 -11.38 -8.96
N ILE A 51 -0.11 -12.45 -8.52
CA ILE A 51 1.30 -12.72 -8.79
C ILE A 51 1.54 -12.87 -10.30
N ALA A 52 0.69 -13.62 -11.00
CA ALA A 52 0.78 -13.80 -12.45
C ALA A 52 0.61 -12.46 -13.20
N GLY A 53 -0.34 -11.62 -12.79
CA GLY A 53 -0.60 -10.32 -13.39
C GLY A 53 0.55 -9.32 -13.17
N ARG A 54 1.17 -9.32 -12.00
CA ARG A 54 2.34 -8.46 -11.70
C ARG A 54 3.58 -8.90 -12.46
N GLY A 55 3.83 -10.20 -12.57
CA GLY A 55 4.99 -10.73 -13.31
C GLY A 55 5.02 -10.37 -14.79
N THR A 56 3.85 -10.24 -15.44
CA THR A 56 3.74 -9.82 -16.85
C THR A 56 3.92 -8.32 -17.04
N ARG A 57 3.45 -7.49 -16.11
CA ARG A 57 3.58 -6.02 -16.19
C ARG A 57 4.99 -5.52 -15.90
N SER A 58 5.71 -6.15 -14.97
CA SER A 58 7.11 -5.81 -14.65
C SER A 58 8.07 -6.03 -15.82
N ARG A 59 7.69 -6.84 -16.82
CA ARG A 59 8.50 -7.10 -18.03
C ARG A 59 8.29 -6.07 -19.15
N THR A 60 7.24 -5.25 -19.10
CA THR A 60 6.81 -4.40 -20.22
C THR A 60 6.87 -2.89 -19.94
N GLY A 61 7.32 -2.46 -18.76
CA GLY A 61 7.42 -1.03 -18.46
C GLY A 61 7.16 -0.70 -16.99
N ASP A 62 7.26 0.56 -16.66
CA ASP A 62 6.99 1.06 -15.32
C ASP A 62 5.51 0.85 -14.94
N SER A 63 5.28 0.24 -13.80
CA SER A 63 3.94 0.14 -13.22
C SER A 63 3.42 1.54 -12.86
N VAL A 64 2.10 1.74 -12.92
CA VAL A 64 1.45 2.98 -12.48
C VAL A 64 1.96 3.36 -11.08
N GLY A 65 2.44 4.60 -10.94
CA GLY A 65 3.02 5.13 -9.71
C GLY A 65 4.47 4.75 -9.41
N ALA A 66 5.09 3.89 -10.23
CA ALA A 66 6.49 3.50 -10.03
C ALA A 66 7.44 4.70 -10.01
N ALA A 67 7.19 5.74 -10.81
CA ALA A 67 7.99 6.95 -10.85
C ALA A 67 8.00 7.71 -9.52
N VAL A 68 6.87 7.77 -8.83
CA VAL A 68 6.74 8.40 -7.50
C VAL A 68 7.59 7.66 -6.48
N VAL A 69 7.44 6.33 -6.42
CA VAL A 69 8.19 5.49 -5.47
C VAL A 69 9.69 5.49 -5.78
N LYS A 70 10.10 5.46 -7.06
CA LYS A 70 11.52 5.59 -7.47
C LYS A 70 12.11 6.93 -7.03
N THR A 71 11.37 8.03 -7.21
CA THR A 71 11.83 9.36 -6.79
C THR A 71 12.02 9.40 -5.28
N TRP A 72 11.07 8.88 -4.51
CA TRP A 72 11.15 8.81 -3.07
C TRP A 72 12.30 7.91 -2.59
N ALA A 73 12.48 6.73 -3.18
CA ALA A 73 13.54 5.79 -2.84
C ALA A 73 14.94 6.36 -3.11
N ASN A 74 15.13 7.06 -4.23
CA ASN A 74 16.40 7.68 -4.60
C ASN A 74 16.77 8.89 -3.73
N ALA A 75 15.87 9.40 -2.90
CA ALA A 75 16.16 10.49 -1.97
C ALA A 75 16.82 10.00 -0.66
N PHE A 76 16.99 8.70 -0.47
CA PHE A 76 17.71 8.14 0.67
C PHE A 76 19.20 7.95 0.37
N PRO A 77 20.06 8.03 1.39
CA PRO A 77 21.44 7.62 1.21
C PRO A 77 21.54 6.11 0.93
N PRO A 78 22.59 5.66 0.22
CA PRO A 78 22.82 4.24 -0.03
C PRO A 78 22.81 3.43 1.27
N ARG A 79 22.19 2.24 1.22
CA ARG A 79 22.01 1.31 2.36
C ARG A 79 21.11 1.84 3.48
N ALA A 80 20.38 2.93 3.30
CA ALA A 80 19.32 3.30 4.24
C ALA A 80 18.34 2.12 4.38
N THR A 81 17.84 1.92 5.60
CA THR A 81 16.90 0.83 5.90
C THR A 81 15.47 1.28 5.61
N VAL A 82 14.75 0.51 4.83
CA VAL A 82 13.35 0.79 4.46
C VAL A 82 12.47 -0.43 4.70
N LEU A 83 11.30 -0.18 5.28
CA LEU A 83 10.25 -1.18 5.50
C LEU A 83 9.16 -1.03 4.43
N ASP A 84 8.82 -2.14 3.76
CA ASP A 84 7.76 -2.25 2.74
C ASP A 84 6.56 -2.97 3.37
N LEU A 85 5.51 -2.23 3.70
CA LEU A 85 4.29 -2.73 4.34
C LEU A 85 3.25 -3.13 3.28
N GLY A 86 2.72 -4.35 3.39
CA GLY A 86 1.84 -4.92 2.38
C GLY A 86 2.58 -5.13 1.07
N SER A 87 3.80 -5.67 1.16
CA SER A 87 4.72 -5.79 0.02
C SER A 87 4.22 -6.69 -1.09
N GLY A 88 3.22 -7.54 -0.83
CA GLY A 88 2.78 -8.57 -1.75
C GLY A 88 3.96 -9.48 -2.15
N PRO A 89 4.08 -9.84 -3.44
CA PRO A 89 5.19 -10.64 -3.94
C PRO A 89 6.47 -9.81 -4.20
N GLY A 90 6.56 -8.56 -3.69
CA GLY A 90 7.69 -7.65 -3.81
C GLY A 90 7.77 -6.86 -5.13
N GLU A 91 6.82 -7.06 -6.03
CA GLU A 91 6.75 -6.37 -7.32
C GLU A 91 5.57 -5.37 -7.35
N PRO A 92 5.83 -4.09 -7.69
CA PRO A 92 7.11 -3.49 -8.04
C PRO A 92 7.85 -2.86 -6.85
N SER A 93 7.24 -2.78 -5.65
CA SER A 93 7.71 -1.96 -4.52
C SER A 93 9.11 -2.35 -4.04
N THR A 94 9.28 -3.56 -3.53
CA THR A 94 10.58 -4.06 -3.03
C THR A 94 11.66 -4.02 -4.11
N ARG A 95 11.33 -4.33 -5.37
CA ARG A 95 12.30 -4.23 -6.47
C ARG A 95 12.83 -2.80 -6.65
N ILE A 96 11.94 -1.80 -6.64
CA ILE A 96 12.34 -0.40 -6.73
C ILE A 96 13.27 -0.02 -5.58
N LEU A 97 12.93 -0.42 -4.35
CA LEU A 97 13.78 -0.15 -3.18
C LEU A 97 15.17 -0.80 -3.30
N GLN A 98 15.22 -2.05 -3.77
CA GLN A 98 16.49 -2.76 -4.00
C GLN A 98 17.33 -2.12 -5.12
N GLU A 99 16.70 -1.72 -6.23
CA GLU A 99 17.36 -1.02 -7.34
C GLU A 99 17.92 0.35 -6.91
N ALA A 100 17.29 1.01 -5.94
CA ALA A 100 17.80 2.24 -5.32
C ALA A 100 18.96 2.00 -4.33
N GLY A 101 19.37 0.75 -4.13
CA GLY A 101 20.49 0.38 -3.23
C GLY A 101 20.13 0.44 -1.75
N LEU A 102 18.85 0.34 -1.39
CA LEU A 102 18.36 0.37 -0.01
C LEU A 102 18.40 -1.03 0.63
N THR A 103 18.54 -1.06 1.95
CA THR A 103 18.39 -2.28 2.76
C THR A 103 16.93 -2.44 3.11
N THR A 104 16.24 -3.35 2.41
CA THR A 104 14.78 -3.50 2.49
C THR A 104 14.39 -4.60 3.45
N TYR A 105 13.31 -4.38 4.17
CA TYR A 105 12.54 -5.32 4.98
C TYR A 105 11.10 -5.28 4.52
N ALA A 106 10.36 -6.38 4.67
CA ALA A 106 8.99 -6.46 4.17
C ALA A 106 8.05 -7.11 5.18
N VAL A 107 6.77 -6.74 5.12
CA VAL A 107 5.67 -7.40 5.85
C VAL A 107 4.52 -7.62 4.89
N ASP A 108 3.97 -8.83 4.89
CA ASP A 108 2.74 -9.15 4.17
C ASP A 108 1.96 -10.25 4.90
N ALA A 109 0.63 -10.15 4.89
CA ALA A 109 -0.23 -11.09 5.59
C ALA A 109 -0.47 -12.39 4.80
N SER A 110 -0.43 -12.33 3.46
CA SER A 110 -0.75 -13.47 2.59
C SER A 110 0.40 -14.48 2.54
N PRO A 111 0.21 -15.72 2.99
CA PRO A 111 1.24 -16.76 2.92
C PRO A 111 1.71 -17.03 1.49
N THR A 112 0.81 -17.00 0.50
CA THR A 112 1.14 -17.22 -0.91
C THR A 112 1.98 -16.07 -1.47
N MET A 113 1.66 -14.80 -1.13
CA MET A 113 2.48 -13.64 -1.50
C MET A 113 3.87 -13.72 -0.87
N VAL A 114 3.95 -14.07 0.40
CA VAL A 114 5.22 -14.21 1.13
C VAL A 114 6.09 -15.33 0.54
N ALA A 115 5.49 -16.46 0.14
CA ALA A 115 6.22 -17.52 -0.55
C ALA A 115 6.83 -17.03 -1.87
N ALA A 116 6.03 -16.37 -2.72
CA ALA A 116 6.50 -15.79 -3.97
C ALA A 116 7.55 -14.67 -3.76
N PHE A 117 7.41 -13.88 -2.70
CA PHE A 117 8.39 -12.87 -2.31
C PHE A 117 9.75 -13.51 -2.00
N ARG A 118 9.77 -14.56 -1.15
CA ARG A 118 11.00 -15.25 -0.77
C ARG A 118 11.75 -15.87 -1.96
N GLU A 119 11.02 -16.36 -2.95
CA GLU A 119 11.61 -16.88 -4.19
C GLU A 119 12.24 -15.76 -5.03
N ARG A 120 11.62 -14.58 -5.08
CA ARG A 120 12.09 -13.44 -5.90
C ARG A 120 13.19 -12.63 -5.25
N PHE A 121 13.15 -12.54 -3.93
CA PHE A 121 14.06 -11.72 -3.11
C PHE A 121 14.66 -12.52 -1.95
N PRO A 122 15.44 -13.59 -2.23
CA PRO A 122 15.91 -14.54 -1.20
C PRO A 122 16.81 -13.91 -0.13
N GLY A 123 17.33 -12.69 -0.39
CA GLY A 123 18.17 -11.96 0.57
C GLY A 123 17.42 -10.86 1.35
N VAL A 124 16.13 -10.68 1.15
CA VAL A 124 15.33 -9.65 1.81
C VAL A 124 14.50 -10.28 2.93
N PRO A 125 14.67 -9.85 4.19
CA PRO A 125 13.83 -10.31 5.29
C PRO A 125 12.35 -9.95 5.07
N ILE A 126 11.46 -10.92 5.24
CA ILE A 126 10.01 -10.72 5.21
C ILE A 126 9.34 -11.43 6.38
N GLU A 127 8.49 -10.70 7.11
CA GLU A 127 7.55 -11.26 8.09
C GLU A 127 6.24 -11.61 7.40
N GLN A 128 5.75 -12.84 7.66
CA GLN A 128 4.37 -13.20 7.33
C GLN A 128 3.50 -12.83 8.52
N ASN A 129 2.91 -11.66 8.46
CA ASN A 129 2.05 -11.14 9.52
C ASN A 129 1.15 -10.02 8.99
N THR A 130 0.08 -9.70 9.70
CA THR A 130 -0.67 -8.47 9.46
C THR A 130 0.14 -7.27 9.93
N VAL A 131 -0.14 -6.08 9.41
CA VAL A 131 0.60 -4.87 9.79
C VAL A 131 0.24 -4.38 11.19
N GLU A 132 -0.96 -4.70 11.66
CA GLU A 132 -1.38 -4.43 13.04
C GLU A 132 -0.66 -5.30 14.07
N ASP A 133 -0.37 -6.57 13.76
CA ASP A 133 0.24 -7.53 14.68
C ASP A 133 1.76 -7.63 14.55
N SER A 134 2.33 -7.24 13.40
CA SER A 134 3.77 -7.27 13.17
C SER A 134 4.51 -6.32 14.13
N GLU A 135 5.60 -6.76 14.70
CA GLU A 135 6.51 -5.91 15.50
C GLU A 135 7.54 -5.16 14.64
N PHE A 136 7.37 -5.19 13.30
CA PHE A 136 8.28 -4.52 12.35
C PHE A 136 9.75 -4.85 12.64
N PHE A 137 10.04 -6.15 12.83
CA PHE A 137 11.38 -6.67 13.18
C PHE A 137 11.94 -6.11 14.49
N SER A 138 11.14 -5.47 15.34
CA SER A 138 11.55 -4.78 16.59
C SER A 138 12.74 -3.83 16.38
N ARG A 139 12.70 -3.05 15.28
CA ARG A 139 13.79 -2.13 14.90
C ARG A 139 13.26 -0.82 14.31
N THR A 140 14.16 0.13 14.10
CA THR A 140 13.87 1.40 13.47
C THR A 140 14.32 1.44 11.99
N PHE A 141 13.72 2.35 11.21
CA PHE A 141 13.93 2.48 9.78
C PHE A 141 14.10 3.94 9.36
N ASN A 142 14.90 4.16 8.30
CA ASN A 142 15.02 5.48 7.68
C ASN A 142 13.78 5.80 6.82
N GLY A 143 13.07 4.78 6.34
CA GLY A 143 11.84 4.97 5.58
C GLY A 143 10.85 3.83 5.77
N VAL A 144 9.57 4.15 5.60
CA VAL A 144 8.48 3.17 5.54
C VAL A 144 7.65 3.47 4.30
N LEU A 145 7.35 2.44 3.53
CA LEU A 145 6.47 2.47 2.36
C LEU A 145 5.22 1.65 2.65
N ALA A 146 4.03 2.21 2.38
CA ALA A 146 2.75 1.50 2.41
C ALA A 146 1.98 1.78 1.11
N TRP A 147 2.40 1.12 0.03
CA TRP A 147 1.86 1.35 -1.30
C TRP A 147 0.70 0.40 -1.62
N GLY A 148 -0.52 0.94 -1.65
CA GLY A 148 -1.73 0.16 -1.90
C GLY A 148 -2.24 -0.61 -0.68
N LEU A 149 -1.93 -0.17 0.53
CA LEU A 149 -2.25 -0.89 1.76
C LEU A 149 -3.28 -0.18 2.66
N LEU A 150 -3.03 1.09 3.05
CA LEU A 150 -3.79 1.71 4.13
C LEU A 150 -5.30 1.65 3.91
N PHE A 151 -5.76 1.92 2.71
CA PHE A 151 -7.18 1.93 2.38
C PHE A 151 -7.85 0.54 2.41
N LEU A 152 -7.07 -0.56 2.52
CA LEU A 152 -7.60 -1.91 2.72
C LEU A 152 -7.94 -2.21 4.19
N LEU A 153 -7.50 -1.35 5.11
CA LEU A 153 -7.64 -1.51 6.56
C LEU A 153 -8.86 -0.71 7.06
N ASP A 154 -9.46 -1.14 8.16
CA ASP A 154 -10.49 -0.35 8.82
C ASP A 154 -9.91 0.92 9.47
N PRO A 155 -10.74 1.94 9.81
CA PRO A 155 -10.27 3.24 10.31
C PRO A 155 -9.39 3.17 11.54
N ALA A 156 -9.70 2.28 12.48
CA ALA A 156 -8.95 2.14 13.72
C ALA A 156 -7.57 1.52 13.43
N THR A 157 -7.52 0.53 12.55
CA THR A 157 -6.28 -0.11 12.12
C THR A 157 -5.41 0.86 11.30
N GLN A 158 -6.00 1.70 10.42
CA GLN A 158 -5.23 2.74 9.72
C GLN A 158 -4.55 3.70 10.70
N ALA A 159 -5.27 4.18 11.72
CA ALA A 159 -4.72 5.06 12.75
C ALA A 159 -3.59 4.36 13.55
N LEU A 160 -3.82 3.11 13.97
CA LEU A 160 -2.83 2.29 14.66
C LEU A 160 -1.55 2.10 13.84
N VAL A 161 -1.67 1.81 12.54
CA VAL A 161 -0.51 1.61 11.65
C VAL A 161 0.28 2.91 11.50
N ILE A 162 -0.37 4.07 11.34
CA ILE A 162 0.30 5.37 11.30
C ILE A 162 1.09 5.62 12.58
N GLU A 163 0.50 5.35 13.74
CA GLU A 163 1.17 5.48 15.04
C GLU A 163 2.36 4.52 15.19
N LYS A 164 2.22 3.25 14.75
CA LYS A 164 3.31 2.26 14.74
C LYS A 164 4.44 2.70 13.82
N VAL A 165 4.13 3.20 12.63
CA VAL A 165 5.11 3.73 11.69
C VAL A 165 5.88 4.90 12.31
N ALA A 166 5.20 5.84 12.95
CA ALA A 166 5.85 6.98 13.61
C ALA A 166 6.83 6.55 14.71
N ARG A 167 6.49 5.52 15.49
CA ARG A 167 7.41 4.94 16.50
C ARG A 167 8.61 4.23 15.88
N THR A 168 8.41 3.61 14.72
CA THR A 168 9.42 2.79 14.02
C THR A 168 10.39 3.64 13.18
N LEU A 169 10.02 4.86 12.81
CA LEU A 169 10.90 5.75 12.07
C LEU A 169 12.02 6.32 12.92
N GLU A 170 13.24 6.37 12.36
CA GLU A 170 14.35 7.18 12.87
C GLU A 170 14.02 8.67 12.82
N PRO A 171 14.71 9.55 13.59
CA PRO A 171 14.64 10.99 13.36
C PRO A 171 14.97 11.31 11.89
N GLN A 172 14.22 12.22 11.26
CA GLN A 172 14.25 12.52 9.83
C GLN A 172 13.85 11.35 8.92
N GLY A 173 13.31 10.27 9.48
CA GLY A 173 12.77 9.14 8.75
C GLY A 173 11.50 9.53 8.00
N ARG A 174 11.26 8.89 6.84
CA ARG A 174 10.19 9.27 5.90
C ARG A 174 9.16 8.18 5.74
N PHE A 175 7.90 8.58 5.67
CA PHE A 175 6.76 7.71 5.40
C PHE A 175 6.11 8.09 4.07
N LEU A 176 5.94 7.10 3.19
CA LEU A 176 5.18 7.22 1.95
C LEU A 176 4.03 6.21 1.97
N PHE A 177 2.81 6.70 1.79
CA PHE A 177 1.66 5.82 1.64
C PHE A 177 0.66 6.33 0.59
N THR A 178 -0.24 5.45 0.16
CA THR A 178 -1.30 5.79 -0.80
C THR A 178 -2.68 5.61 -0.16
N ALA A 179 -3.55 6.57 -0.43
CA ALA A 179 -4.99 6.49 -0.18
C ALA A 179 -5.69 7.59 -0.99
N PRO A 180 -6.95 7.44 -1.42
CA PRO A 180 -7.71 8.53 -2.03
C PRO A 180 -7.72 9.79 -1.16
N ARG A 181 -7.68 10.98 -1.80
CA ARG A 181 -7.68 12.25 -1.08
C ARG A 181 -9.02 12.56 -0.42
N GLU A 182 -10.10 12.14 -1.06
CA GLU A 182 -11.44 12.30 -0.51
C GLU A 182 -11.77 11.14 0.44
N PRO A 183 -12.54 11.38 1.52
CA PRO A 183 -13.10 10.30 2.32
C PRO A 183 -14.07 9.51 1.44
N LEU A 184 -13.83 8.21 1.32
CA LEU A 184 -14.55 7.34 0.38
C LEU A 184 -14.56 5.90 0.88
N GLU A 185 -15.68 5.22 0.68
CA GLU A 185 -15.83 3.78 0.88
C GLU A 185 -16.17 3.12 -0.45
N TRP A 186 -15.55 1.98 -0.75
CA TRP A 186 -15.81 1.21 -1.98
C TRP A 186 -15.52 -0.28 -1.76
N LEU A 187 -15.89 -1.08 -2.73
CA LEU A 187 -15.45 -2.47 -2.79
C LEU A 187 -14.19 -2.55 -3.65
N ASP A 188 -13.13 -3.14 -3.10
CA ASP A 188 -11.88 -3.36 -3.84
C ASP A 188 -12.16 -4.13 -5.13
N GLY A 189 -11.66 -3.61 -6.26
CA GLY A 189 -11.97 -4.15 -7.58
C GLY A 189 -11.37 -5.55 -7.85
N MET A 190 -10.42 -5.99 -7.02
CA MET A 190 -9.76 -7.29 -7.16
C MET A 190 -10.34 -8.34 -6.22
N THR A 191 -10.56 -7.97 -4.97
CA THR A 191 -11.01 -8.89 -3.91
C THR A 191 -12.52 -8.80 -3.68
N GLY A 192 -13.15 -7.67 -4.03
CA GLY A 192 -14.54 -7.38 -3.66
C GLY A 192 -14.71 -7.03 -2.18
N CYS A 193 -13.63 -6.92 -1.41
CA CYS A 193 -13.67 -6.59 0.00
C CYS A 193 -13.86 -5.09 0.23
N PRO A 194 -14.46 -4.67 1.37
CA PRO A 194 -14.56 -3.27 1.72
C PRO A 194 -13.18 -2.60 1.79
N SER A 195 -13.10 -1.43 1.20
CA SER A 195 -11.95 -0.54 1.26
C SER A 195 -12.42 0.86 1.56
N GLN A 196 -11.58 1.67 2.23
CA GLN A 196 -11.96 3.02 2.60
C GLN A 196 -10.77 3.97 2.74
N SER A 197 -10.98 5.20 2.34
CA SER A 197 -10.09 6.31 2.65
C SER A 197 -10.70 7.18 3.74
N LEU A 198 -9.88 7.58 4.72
CA LEU A 198 -10.27 8.53 5.76
C LEU A 198 -10.25 9.99 5.26
N GLY A 199 -9.66 10.21 4.08
CA GLY A 199 -9.48 11.52 3.46
C GLY A 199 -8.27 12.30 3.99
N GLY A 200 -7.74 13.18 3.14
CA GLY A 200 -6.50 13.93 3.40
C GLY A 200 -6.48 14.67 4.72
N HIS A 201 -7.57 15.31 5.09
CA HIS A 201 -7.70 16.03 6.37
C HIS A 201 -7.53 15.12 7.60
N THR A 202 -8.12 13.91 7.53
CA THR A 202 -8.00 12.95 8.62
C THR A 202 -6.58 12.38 8.69
N TYR A 203 -5.97 12.08 7.53
CA TYR A 203 -4.59 11.62 7.49
C TYR A 203 -3.61 12.67 8.03
N GLU A 204 -3.77 13.95 7.66
CA GLU A 204 -2.96 15.05 8.20
C GLU A 204 -3.02 15.10 9.73
N ARG A 205 -4.23 15.02 10.29
CA ARG A 205 -4.45 15.00 11.73
C ARG A 205 -3.78 13.78 12.39
N LEU A 206 -4.01 12.57 11.86
CA LEU A 206 -3.42 11.34 12.39
C LEU A 206 -1.89 11.35 12.36
N LEU A 207 -1.29 11.85 11.27
CA LEU A 207 0.16 12.03 11.15
C LEU A 207 0.66 12.98 12.25
N SER A 208 0.00 14.14 12.42
CA SER A 208 0.37 15.12 13.43
C SER A 208 0.25 14.58 14.85
N GLU A 209 -0.85 13.87 15.17
CA GLU A 209 -1.07 13.23 16.46
C GLU A 209 -0.02 12.16 16.76
N ALA A 210 0.47 11.46 15.73
CA ALA A 210 1.56 10.49 15.83
C ALA A 210 2.97 11.13 15.90
N GLY A 211 3.09 12.45 15.76
CA GLY A 211 4.37 13.16 15.78
C GLY A 211 5.09 13.17 14.42
N LEU A 212 4.37 12.96 13.32
CA LEU A 212 4.87 13.10 11.96
C LEU A 212 4.40 14.43 11.35
N THR A 213 5.23 15.01 10.49
CA THR A 213 4.88 16.19 9.70
C THR A 213 4.48 15.77 8.29
N TRP A 214 3.29 16.16 7.85
CA TRP A 214 2.94 16.08 6.42
C TRP A 214 3.81 17.06 5.64
N VAL A 215 4.58 16.54 4.67
CA VAL A 215 5.52 17.32 3.88
C VAL A 215 4.94 17.71 2.53
N ALA A 216 4.30 16.77 1.86
CA ALA A 216 3.74 16.95 0.53
C ALA A 216 2.73 15.86 0.19
N ASP A 217 2.01 16.04 -0.89
CA ASP A 217 1.20 15.04 -1.55
C ASP A 217 1.32 15.17 -3.08
N THR A 218 1.03 14.11 -3.80
CA THR A 218 1.01 14.09 -5.26
C THR A 218 0.07 13.02 -5.80
N GLN A 219 -0.20 13.06 -7.09
CA GLN A 219 -0.90 11.99 -7.80
C GLN A 219 0.01 11.39 -8.87
N ASP A 220 -0.15 10.10 -9.11
CA ASP A 220 0.49 9.44 -10.26
C ASP A 220 -0.38 9.57 -11.54
N GLU A 221 0.11 9.00 -12.63
CA GLU A 221 -0.56 8.98 -13.93
C GLU A 221 -1.87 8.17 -13.96
N GLY A 222 -2.10 7.34 -12.94
CA GLY A 222 -3.34 6.57 -12.72
C GLY A 222 -4.33 7.27 -11.82
N GLY A 223 -3.98 8.46 -11.29
CA GLY A 223 -4.81 9.20 -10.33
C GLY A 223 -4.73 8.70 -8.89
N ASN A 224 -3.83 7.77 -8.57
CA ASN A 224 -3.61 7.35 -7.20
C ASN A 224 -2.91 8.47 -6.43
N HIS A 225 -3.37 8.72 -5.21
CA HIS A 225 -2.87 9.81 -4.38
C HIS A 225 -1.85 9.29 -3.37
N TYR A 226 -0.72 10.00 -3.25
CA TYR A 226 0.43 9.69 -2.40
C TYR A 226 0.63 10.76 -1.35
N TYR A 227 0.88 10.34 -0.12
CA TYR A 227 1.16 11.19 1.04
C TYR A 227 2.60 11.00 1.48
N PHE A 228 3.31 12.09 1.66
CA PHE A 228 4.69 12.12 2.16
C PHE A 228 4.69 12.73 3.56
N ALA A 229 5.19 11.99 4.52
CA ALA A 229 5.37 12.46 5.87
C ALA A 229 6.80 12.22 6.36
N GLU A 230 7.25 13.00 7.33
CA GLU A 230 8.59 12.94 7.89
C GLU A 230 8.53 13.05 9.42
N LYS A 231 9.38 12.30 10.10
CA LYS A 231 9.59 12.41 11.54
C LYS A 231 10.61 13.52 11.78
N PRO A 232 10.29 14.55 12.62
CA PRO A 232 11.21 15.61 12.98
C PRO A 232 12.52 15.12 13.60
#